data_823cb9cf8082a2181bd0e279733c8ee7
#
_entry.id   823cb9cf8082a2181bd0e279733c8ee7
#
_cell.length_a   1.000
_cell.length_b   1.000
_cell.length_c   1.000
_cell.angle_alpha   90.00
_cell.angle_beta   90.00
_cell.angle_gamma   90.00
#
_symmetry.space_group_name_H-M   'P 1'
#
loop_
_entity.id
_entity.type
_entity.pdbx_description
1 polymer ?
#
loop_
_entity_poly.entity_id
_entity_poly.type
_entity_poly.pdbx_seq_one_letter_code
_entity_poly.pdbx_strand_id
1 'polypeptide(L)'
;MTAIILAAGVARRLAPLTDHTQKSLLPVGGRPILARMLEALHAVGVRRAVIIVGHCADQVRALATRAPADLAVECLDNPAYQQGSVLSLLTARNLIRGGPTLIMDADVVFPREFLRRLVTSPAPNALLIDRSFADTGEEVKIYTQGERVIALGKKVMPTAWDQVGEGIGFFKCGSAAGPELVQLLEQVSEESRGLCEYEDAIHLIVGRQPVAGVDVTGLPWTEVDFVEDLRRADLEVFPKIARLEGEQHA
;
A
#
# COMPACT_ATOMS: atom_id res chain seq x y z
N MET A 1 -11.04 5.68 -10.88
CA MET A 1 -10.10 5.57 -9.74
C MET A 1 -8.72 5.34 -10.30
N THR A 2 -7.69 6.03 -9.80
CA THR A 2 -6.29 5.83 -10.18
C THR A 2 -5.57 5.15 -9.01
N ALA A 3 -4.85 4.05 -9.27
CA ALA A 3 -3.96 3.46 -8.28
C ALA A 3 -2.64 4.25 -8.23
N ILE A 4 -2.13 4.51 -7.03
CA ILE A 4 -0.83 5.12 -6.75
C ILE A 4 -0.04 4.09 -5.97
N ILE A 5 1.06 3.59 -6.54
CA ILE A 5 1.88 2.52 -5.95
C ILE A 5 3.21 3.12 -5.51
N LEU A 6 3.54 2.99 -4.23
CA LEU A 6 4.76 3.53 -3.64
C LEU A 6 5.90 2.52 -3.76
N ALA A 7 6.71 2.63 -4.80
CA ALA A 7 7.80 1.71 -5.13
C ALA A 7 9.18 2.41 -5.22
N ALA A 8 9.40 3.46 -4.41
CA ALA A 8 10.61 4.27 -4.48
C ALA A 8 11.71 3.86 -3.48
N GLY A 9 11.36 3.16 -2.42
CA GLY A 9 12.23 2.89 -1.27
C GLY A 9 13.45 2.00 -1.57
N VAL A 10 14.52 2.15 -0.77
CA VAL A 10 15.79 1.41 -0.91
C VAL A 10 15.71 0.00 -0.31
N ALA A 11 14.80 -0.23 0.66
CA ALA A 11 14.62 -1.52 1.34
C ALA A 11 15.92 -2.11 1.93
N ARG A 12 16.65 -1.33 2.73
CA ARG A 12 17.98 -1.69 3.28
C ARG A 12 18.00 -2.97 4.12
N ARG A 13 16.86 -3.35 4.73
CA ARG A 13 16.73 -4.56 5.55
C ARG A 13 16.80 -5.86 4.73
N LEU A 14 16.60 -5.76 3.42
CA LEU A 14 16.69 -6.89 2.47
C LEU A 14 18.05 -7.01 1.78
N ALA A 15 19.03 -6.16 2.14
CA ALA A 15 20.38 -6.29 1.60
C ALA A 15 20.97 -7.70 1.87
N PRO A 16 21.72 -8.30 0.93
CA PRO A 16 22.18 -7.73 -0.34
C PRO A 16 21.19 -7.87 -1.52
N LEU A 17 19.99 -8.46 -1.32
CA LEU A 17 19.05 -8.73 -2.41
C LEU A 17 18.56 -7.45 -3.10
N THR A 18 18.51 -6.34 -2.36
CA THR A 18 18.02 -5.05 -2.85
C THR A 18 19.11 -4.05 -3.18
N ASP A 19 20.39 -4.42 -3.12
CA ASP A 19 21.48 -3.52 -3.48
C ASP A 19 21.38 -3.07 -4.95
N HIS A 20 20.93 -3.97 -5.83
CA HIS A 20 20.80 -3.75 -7.27
C HIS A 20 19.42 -4.14 -7.82
N THR A 21 18.44 -4.33 -6.94
CA THR A 21 17.07 -4.72 -7.34
C THR A 21 16.05 -4.00 -6.48
N GLN A 22 15.04 -3.41 -7.10
CA GLN A 22 13.94 -2.79 -6.35
C GLN A 22 13.11 -3.87 -5.63
N LYS A 23 12.75 -3.63 -4.36
CA LYS A 23 12.06 -4.57 -3.46
C LYS A 23 10.81 -5.20 -4.10
N SER A 24 9.97 -4.39 -4.74
CA SER A 24 8.74 -4.86 -5.39
C SER A 24 8.96 -5.74 -6.62
N LEU A 25 10.22 -5.84 -7.09
CA LEU A 25 10.60 -6.73 -8.19
C LEU A 25 11.11 -8.09 -7.72
N LEU A 26 11.26 -8.29 -6.41
CA LEU A 26 11.61 -9.59 -5.86
C LEU A 26 10.52 -10.61 -6.22
N PRO A 27 10.93 -11.83 -6.63
CA PRO A 27 9.99 -12.84 -7.07
C PRO A 27 9.29 -13.53 -5.90
N VAL A 28 7.98 -13.71 -6.03
CA VAL A 28 7.14 -14.56 -5.18
C VAL A 28 6.29 -15.42 -6.11
N GLY A 29 6.35 -16.74 -5.94
CA GLY A 29 5.75 -17.69 -6.89
C GLY A 29 6.28 -17.50 -8.31
N GLY A 30 7.61 -17.30 -8.44
CA GLY A 30 8.30 -17.12 -9.74
C GLY A 30 8.00 -15.79 -10.47
N ARG A 31 7.27 -14.84 -9.85
CA ARG A 31 6.88 -13.56 -10.51
C ARG A 31 7.08 -12.37 -9.57
N PRO A 32 7.52 -11.20 -10.09
CA PRO A 32 7.67 -9.98 -9.28
C PRO A 32 6.39 -9.61 -8.53
N ILE A 33 6.54 -9.16 -7.27
CA ILE A 33 5.40 -8.69 -6.43
C ILE A 33 4.61 -7.62 -7.19
N LEU A 34 5.28 -6.63 -7.77
CA LEU A 34 4.65 -5.54 -8.51
C LEU A 34 3.87 -6.04 -9.74
N ALA A 35 4.35 -7.06 -10.45
CA ALA A 35 3.63 -7.63 -11.58
C ALA A 35 2.29 -8.24 -11.14
N ARG A 36 2.28 -8.97 -10.02
CA ARG A 36 1.05 -9.52 -9.42
C ARG A 36 0.09 -8.42 -8.99
N MET A 37 0.62 -7.35 -8.41
CA MET A 37 -0.18 -6.19 -8.00
C MET A 37 -0.86 -5.51 -9.21
N LEU A 38 -0.14 -5.29 -10.31
CA LEU A 38 -0.71 -4.70 -11.53
C LEU A 38 -1.81 -5.59 -12.14
N GLU A 39 -1.63 -6.90 -12.12
CA GLU A 39 -2.67 -7.85 -12.56
C GLU A 39 -3.88 -7.85 -11.64
N ALA A 40 -3.67 -7.81 -10.33
CA ALA A 40 -4.76 -7.73 -9.36
C ALA A 40 -5.58 -6.43 -9.55
N LEU A 41 -4.92 -5.29 -9.76
CA LEU A 41 -5.57 -4.02 -10.08
C LEU A 41 -6.41 -4.10 -11.36
N HIS A 42 -5.84 -4.67 -12.42
CA HIS A 42 -6.56 -4.88 -13.68
C HIS A 42 -7.79 -5.78 -13.49
N ALA A 43 -7.65 -6.87 -12.75
CA ALA A 43 -8.73 -7.83 -12.49
C ALA A 43 -9.92 -7.23 -11.72
N VAL A 44 -9.68 -6.23 -10.84
CA VAL A 44 -10.76 -5.53 -10.12
C VAL A 44 -11.29 -4.28 -10.85
N GLY A 45 -10.90 -4.09 -12.11
CA GLY A 45 -11.43 -3.03 -12.96
C GLY A 45 -10.72 -1.68 -12.85
N VAL A 46 -9.58 -1.58 -12.16
CA VAL A 46 -8.72 -0.39 -12.23
C VAL A 46 -8.06 -0.34 -13.61
N ARG A 47 -8.06 0.84 -14.24
CA ARG A 47 -7.56 1.04 -15.61
C ARG A 47 -6.40 2.03 -15.69
N ARG A 48 -6.01 2.61 -14.56
CA ARG A 48 -4.84 3.50 -14.48
C ARG A 48 -4.08 3.25 -13.19
N ALA A 49 -2.77 3.04 -13.30
CA ALA A 49 -1.84 2.96 -12.19
C ALA A 49 -0.69 3.95 -12.41
N VAL A 50 -0.25 4.59 -11.34
CA VAL A 50 0.91 5.46 -11.32
C VAL A 50 1.86 4.92 -10.25
N ILE A 51 3.08 4.57 -10.66
CA ILE A 51 4.09 4.00 -9.78
C ILE A 51 5.08 5.11 -9.43
N ILE A 52 5.24 5.37 -8.14
CA ILE A 52 6.24 6.30 -7.65
C ILE A 52 7.56 5.54 -7.53
N VAL A 53 8.55 5.98 -8.30
CA VAL A 53 9.83 5.28 -8.43
C VAL A 53 10.99 6.11 -7.85
N GLY A 54 12.07 5.43 -7.48
CA GLY A 54 13.28 6.04 -6.91
C GLY A 54 14.45 5.08 -7.04
N HIS A 55 14.71 4.24 -6.03
CA HIS A 55 15.75 3.22 -6.11
C HIS A 55 15.49 2.24 -7.26
N CYS A 56 16.51 2.01 -8.10
CA CYS A 56 16.43 1.12 -9.27
C CYS A 56 15.22 1.41 -10.21
N ALA A 57 14.86 2.68 -10.40
CA ALA A 57 13.68 3.14 -11.14
C ALA A 57 13.56 2.53 -12.54
N ASP A 58 14.65 2.36 -13.28
CA ASP A 58 14.65 1.82 -14.64
C ASP A 58 14.13 0.38 -14.69
N GLN A 59 14.39 -0.41 -13.66
CA GLN A 59 13.87 -1.78 -13.57
C GLN A 59 12.34 -1.78 -13.41
N VAL A 60 11.81 -0.87 -12.57
CA VAL A 60 10.36 -0.70 -12.40
C VAL A 60 9.71 -0.22 -13.69
N ARG A 61 10.32 0.73 -14.40
CA ARG A 61 9.84 1.20 -15.72
C ARG A 61 9.80 0.07 -16.74
N ALA A 62 10.86 -0.75 -16.78
CA ALA A 62 10.92 -1.91 -17.67
C ALA A 62 9.82 -2.94 -17.36
N LEU A 63 9.48 -3.15 -16.08
CA LEU A 63 8.35 -4.00 -15.72
C LEU A 63 7.01 -3.36 -16.10
N ALA A 64 6.85 -2.06 -15.90
CA ALA A 64 5.62 -1.33 -16.20
C ALA A 64 5.21 -1.47 -17.69
N THR A 65 6.17 -1.60 -18.63
CA THR A 65 5.87 -1.84 -20.05
C THR A 65 5.21 -3.19 -20.34
N ARG A 66 5.22 -4.11 -19.36
CA ARG A 66 4.64 -5.45 -19.45
C ARG A 66 3.31 -5.57 -18.67
N ALA A 67 2.76 -4.46 -18.25
CA ALA A 67 1.46 -4.42 -17.59
C ALA A 67 0.34 -4.96 -18.50
N PRO A 68 -0.80 -5.40 -17.96
CA PRO A 68 -1.98 -5.75 -18.76
C PRO A 68 -2.34 -4.64 -19.75
N ALA A 69 -2.69 -4.99 -20.99
CA ALA A 69 -2.88 -4.03 -22.09
C ALA A 69 -3.90 -2.91 -21.80
N ASP A 70 -4.94 -3.24 -21.03
CA ASP A 70 -6.01 -2.30 -20.66
C ASP A 70 -5.71 -1.53 -19.35
N LEU A 71 -4.52 -1.68 -18.77
CA LEU A 71 -4.06 -0.93 -17.62
C LEU A 71 -3.00 0.09 -18.04
N ALA A 72 -3.37 1.36 -18.13
CA ALA A 72 -2.41 2.44 -18.37
C ALA A 72 -1.49 2.59 -17.15
N VAL A 73 -0.18 2.39 -17.34
CA VAL A 73 0.82 2.50 -16.26
C VAL A 73 1.81 3.61 -16.57
N GLU A 74 1.97 4.52 -15.63
CA GLU A 74 2.93 5.63 -15.67
C GLU A 74 3.88 5.52 -14.47
N CYS A 75 5.11 6.04 -14.61
CA CYS A 75 6.06 6.15 -13.51
C CYS A 75 6.39 7.62 -13.25
N LEU A 76 6.33 8.03 -11.98
CA LEU A 76 6.75 9.36 -11.51
C LEU A 76 7.97 9.22 -10.61
N ASP A 77 8.99 10.04 -10.86
CA ASP A 77 10.22 10.03 -10.07
C ASP A 77 10.04 10.77 -8.75
N ASN A 78 10.45 10.12 -7.66
CA ASN A 78 10.72 10.79 -6.40
C ASN A 78 12.24 10.97 -6.24
N PRO A 79 12.82 12.15 -6.49
CA PRO A 79 14.25 12.37 -6.33
C PRO A 79 14.72 12.32 -4.87
N ALA A 80 13.78 12.46 -3.92
CA ALA A 80 14.05 12.43 -2.49
C ALA A 80 13.71 11.06 -1.84
N TYR A 81 13.72 9.97 -2.62
CA TYR A 81 13.30 8.62 -2.19
C TYR A 81 14.07 8.03 -1.00
N GLN A 82 15.19 8.61 -0.62
CA GLN A 82 15.97 8.19 0.55
C GLN A 82 15.44 8.75 1.89
N GLN A 83 14.45 9.63 1.82
CA GLN A 83 13.77 10.23 2.96
C GLN A 83 12.47 9.49 3.28
N GLY A 84 11.56 10.13 4.03
CA GLY A 84 10.27 9.53 4.40
C GLY A 84 9.33 9.24 3.23
N SER A 85 8.46 8.26 3.39
CA SER A 85 7.47 7.87 2.38
C SER A 85 6.48 8.98 2.05
N VAL A 86 6.30 9.96 2.93
CA VAL A 86 5.48 11.17 2.70
C VAL A 86 5.88 11.88 1.40
N LEU A 87 7.17 11.96 1.07
CA LEU A 87 7.65 12.59 -0.16
C LEU A 87 7.32 11.78 -1.41
N SER A 88 7.30 10.45 -1.28
CA SER A 88 6.83 9.57 -2.37
C SER A 88 5.36 9.85 -2.68
N LEU A 89 4.50 9.92 -1.66
CA LEU A 89 3.08 10.20 -1.88
C LEU A 89 2.83 11.64 -2.36
N LEU A 90 3.58 12.63 -1.88
CA LEU A 90 3.52 14.02 -2.36
C LEU A 90 3.91 14.16 -3.83
N THR A 91 4.71 13.28 -4.39
CA THR A 91 4.99 13.26 -5.84
C THR A 91 3.69 13.08 -6.65
N ALA A 92 2.71 12.37 -6.11
CA ALA A 92 1.40 12.12 -6.72
C ALA A 92 0.31 13.14 -6.31
N ARG A 93 0.62 14.24 -5.62
CA ARG A 93 -0.36 15.18 -5.05
C ARG A 93 -1.42 15.68 -6.03
N ASN A 94 -1.05 15.90 -7.30
CA ASN A 94 -2.00 16.37 -8.31
C ASN A 94 -3.02 15.28 -8.69
N LEU A 95 -2.63 13.99 -8.64
CA LEU A 95 -3.54 12.87 -8.86
C LEU A 95 -4.52 12.73 -7.70
N ILE A 96 -4.03 12.89 -6.46
CA ILE A 96 -4.85 12.82 -5.25
C ILE A 96 -5.88 13.97 -5.24
N ARG A 97 -5.49 15.18 -5.62
CA ARG A 97 -6.42 16.33 -5.76
C ARG A 97 -7.42 16.15 -6.91
N GLY A 98 -7.03 15.43 -7.96
CA GLY A 98 -7.78 15.34 -9.21
C GLY A 98 -8.90 14.30 -9.24
N GLY A 99 -9.02 13.42 -8.24
CA GLY A 99 -10.07 12.40 -8.25
C GLY A 99 -9.85 11.27 -7.26
N PRO A 100 -10.69 10.23 -7.29
CA PRO A 100 -10.56 9.13 -6.37
C PRO A 100 -9.29 8.33 -6.65
N THR A 101 -8.53 8.03 -5.59
CA THR A 101 -7.27 7.29 -5.66
C THR A 101 -7.27 6.07 -4.76
N LEU A 102 -6.44 5.10 -5.12
CA LEU A 102 -6.09 3.95 -4.32
C LEU A 102 -4.59 4.00 -4.07
N ILE A 103 -4.19 4.35 -2.86
CA ILE A 103 -2.79 4.44 -2.43
C ILE A 103 -2.37 3.06 -1.93
N MET A 104 -1.20 2.58 -2.35
CA MET A 104 -0.75 1.21 -2.08
C MET A 104 0.76 1.16 -1.87
N ASP A 105 1.20 0.44 -0.86
CA ASP A 105 2.58 0.03 -0.71
C ASP A 105 2.91 -1.10 -1.70
N ALA A 106 4.13 -1.10 -2.24
CA ALA A 106 4.52 -1.97 -3.37
C ALA A 106 5.11 -3.33 -2.93
N ASP A 107 5.17 -3.60 -1.65
CA ASP A 107 5.87 -4.73 -1.02
C ASP A 107 4.93 -5.73 -0.35
N VAL A 108 3.65 -5.59 -0.55
CA VAL A 108 2.63 -6.48 0.00
C VAL A 108 2.30 -7.60 -0.98
N VAL A 109 2.32 -8.83 -0.49
CA VAL A 109 1.85 -10.04 -1.19
C VAL A 109 0.47 -10.38 -0.66
N PHE A 110 -0.56 -10.32 -1.52
CA PHE A 110 -1.96 -10.37 -1.12
C PHE A 110 -2.85 -11.02 -2.20
N PRO A 111 -4.04 -11.57 -1.85
CA PRO A 111 -5.02 -12.07 -2.82
C PRO A 111 -5.82 -10.92 -3.43
N ARG A 112 -6.30 -11.09 -4.68
CA ARG A 112 -7.17 -10.12 -5.39
C ARG A 112 -8.38 -9.68 -4.58
N GLU A 113 -8.83 -10.51 -3.66
CA GLU A 113 -9.94 -10.24 -2.76
C GLU A 113 -9.73 -8.97 -1.91
N PHE A 114 -8.48 -8.64 -1.56
CA PHE A 114 -8.13 -7.39 -0.86
C PHE A 114 -8.60 -6.17 -1.66
N LEU A 115 -8.16 -6.09 -2.91
CA LEU A 115 -8.54 -4.99 -3.79
C LEU A 115 -10.03 -5.01 -4.11
N ARG A 116 -10.63 -6.21 -4.31
CA ARG A 116 -12.05 -6.31 -4.55
C ARG A 116 -12.85 -5.70 -3.39
N ARG A 117 -12.57 -6.09 -2.14
CA ARG A 117 -13.24 -5.54 -0.96
C ARG A 117 -13.04 -4.03 -0.84
N LEU A 118 -11.81 -3.54 -1.03
CA LEU A 118 -11.51 -2.12 -0.90
C LEU A 118 -12.17 -1.27 -1.99
N VAL A 119 -12.08 -1.70 -3.24
CA VAL A 119 -12.65 -0.97 -4.39
C VAL A 119 -14.16 -0.94 -4.33
N THR A 120 -14.81 -2.07 -3.96
CA THR A 120 -16.27 -2.18 -3.89
C THR A 120 -16.87 -1.66 -2.58
N SER A 121 -16.06 -1.31 -1.60
CA SER A 121 -16.55 -0.68 -0.37
C SER A 121 -17.42 0.55 -0.69
N PRO A 122 -18.60 0.69 -0.10
CA PRO A 122 -19.47 1.86 -0.32
C PRO A 122 -18.89 3.15 0.28
N ALA A 123 -17.97 3.02 1.25
CA ALA A 123 -17.32 4.17 1.86
C ALA A 123 -16.40 4.86 0.84
N PRO A 124 -16.46 6.20 0.70
CA PRO A 124 -15.56 6.94 -0.18
C PRO A 124 -14.11 6.85 0.26
N ASN A 125 -13.85 6.82 1.57
CA ASN A 125 -12.53 6.63 2.16
C ASN A 125 -12.55 5.32 2.95
N ALA A 126 -11.57 4.45 2.71
CA ALA A 126 -11.48 3.16 3.37
C ALA A 126 -10.03 2.66 3.38
N LEU A 127 -9.69 1.83 4.35
CA LEU A 127 -8.42 1.12 4.41
C LEU A 127 -8.65 -0.33 4.81
N LEU A 128 -7.66 -1.18 4.52
CA LEU A 128 -7.71 -2.60 4.86
C LEU A 128 -7.19 -2.83 6.27
N ILE A 129 -7.84 -3.73 7.01
CA ILE A 129 -7.47 -4.11 8.37
C ILE A 129 -7.43 -5.64 8.50
N ASP A 130 -6.34 -6.17 9.02
CA ASP A 130 -6.27 -7.53 9.55
C ASP A 130 -6.34 -7.47 11.09
N ARG A 131 -7.36 -8.11 11.66
CA ARG A 131 -7.54 -8.15 13.13
C ARG A 131 -6.82 -9.33 13.78
N SER A 132 -6.23 -10.24 12.99
CA SER A 132 -5.51 -11.42 13.44
C SER A 132 -3.99 -11.22 13.27
N PHE A 133 -3.46 -10.17 13.86
CA PHE A 133 -2.05 -9.81 13.78
C PHE A 133 -1.29 -10.11 15.08
N ALA A 134 0.03 -10.28 14.97
CA ALA A 134 0.92 -10.36 16.12
C ALA A 134 1.54 -8.99 16.39
N ASP A 135 1.32 -8.44 17.58
CA ASP A 135 1.87 -7.13 17.94
C ASP A 135 3.37 -7.26 18.28
N THR A 136 4.22 -6.90 17.35
CA THR A 136 5.69 -6.85 17.54
C THR A 136 6.18 -5.42 17.82
N GLY A 137 5.30 -4.42 17.64
CA GLY A 137 5.59 -2.99 17.77
C GLY A 137 6.03 -2.32 16.46
N GLU A 138 6.15 -3.07 15.36
CA GLU A 138 6.49 -2.56 14.04
C GLU A 138 5.26 -2.23 13.18
N GLU A 139 4.10 -2.80 13.53
CA GLU A 139 2.86 -2.71 12.75
C GLU A 139 2.23 -1.32 12.85
N VAL A 140 1.66 -0.86 11.76
CA VAL A 140 0.73 0.29 11.76
C VAL A 140 -0.60 -0.17 12.32
N LYS A 141 -0.85 0.06 13.60
CA LYS A 141 -2.10 -0.30 14.26
C LYS A 141 -3.23 0.60 13.82
N ILE A 142 -4.39 0.01 13.58
CA ILE A 142 -5.62 0.71 13.22
C ILE A 142 -6.65 0.45 14.30
N TYR A 143 -7.17 1.52 14.89
CA TYR A 143 -8.18 1.49 15.93
C TYR A 143 -9.54 1.89 15.37
N THR A 144 -10.59 1.14 15.70
CA THR A 144 -11.94 1.38 15.19
C THR A 144 -12.97 1.52 16.30
N GLN A 145 -14.03 2.30 15.99
CA GLN A 145 -15.31 2.27 16.68
C GLN A 145 -16.38 1.84 15.68
N GLY A 146 -16.94 0.63 15.89
CA GLY A 146 -17.68 -0.05 14.84
C GLY A 146 -16.81 -0.25 13.58
N GLU A 147 -17.33 0.15 12.43
CA GLU A 147 -16.58 0.13 11.15
C GLU A 147 -15.71 1.37 10.93
N ARG A 148 -15.88 2.42 11.74
CA ARG A 148 -15.16 3.68 11.56
C ARG A 148 -13.75 3.57 12.16
N VAL A 149 -12.76 3.91 11.35
CA VAL A 149 -11.39 4.12 11.82
C VAL A 149 -11.33 5.43 12.61
N ILE A 150 -10.73 5.40 13.79
CA ILE A 150 -10.60 6.55 14.68
C ILE A 150 -9.16 6.99 14.91
N ALA A 151 -8.21 6.07 14.72
CA ALA A 151 -6.78 6.35 14.81
C ALA A 151 -5.98 5.27 14.07
N LEU A 152 -4.81 5.63 13.60
CA LEU A 152 -3.82 4.68 13.08
C LEU A 152 -2.39 5.17 13.30
N GLY A 153 -1.46 4.22 13.42
CA GLY A 153 -0.03 4.50 13.56
C GLY A 153 0.68 3.53 14.48
N LYS A 154 2.00 3.45 14.36
CA LYS A 154 2.84 2.54 15.17
C LYS A 154 2.84 2.88 16.67
N LYS A 155 2.80 4.17 16.99
CA LYS A 155 2.88 4.70 18.36
C LYS A 155 1.60 5.41 18.82
N VAL A 156 0.54 5.32 18.03
CA VAL A 156 -0.74 5.95 18.34
C VAL A 156 -1.57 4.99 19.20
N MET A 157 -2.16 5.51 20.25
CA MET A 157 -3.10 4.76 21.12
C MET A 157 -4.22 5.72 21.54
N PRO A 158 -5.43 5.58 21.01
CA PRO A 158 -6.57 6.38 21.46
C PRO A 158 -7.00 6.02 22.87
N THR A 159 -7.80 6.87 23.51
CA THR A 159 -8.29 6.65 24.89
C THR A 159 -9.41 5.62 24.98
N ALA A 160 -10.13 5.37 23.86
CA ALA A 160 -11.19 4.37 23.77
C ALA A 160 -11.32 3.87 22.32
N TRP A 161 -11.52 2.58 22.17
CA TRP A 161 -11.76 1.91 20.88
C TRP A 161 -12.51 0.60 21.11
N ASP A 162 -13.16 0.08 20.06
CA ASP A 162 -13.82 -1.21 20.11
C ASP A 162 -12.91 -2.35 19.66
N GLN A 163 -12.14 -2.12 18.58
CA GLN A 163 -11.27 -3.13 18.00
C GLN A 163 -9.97 -2.49 17.48
N VAL A 164 -8.94 -3.32 17.41
CA VAL A 164 -7.63 -2.98 16.84
C VAL A 164 -7.24 -4.05 15.83
N GLY A 165 -6.49 -3.65 14.81
CA GLY A 165 -5.90 -4.53 13.82
C GLY A 165 -4.66 -3.90 13.20
N GLU A 166 -4.02 -4.64 12.31
CA GLU A 166 -2.88 -4.19 11.51
C GLU A 166 -3.35 -3.60 10.18
N GLY A 167 -2.77 -2.49 9.78
CA GLY A 167 -2.97 -1.87 8.46
C GLY A 167 -2.13 -2.56 7.40
N ILE A 168 -2.71 -2.68 6.21
CA ILE A 168 -2.08 -3.39 5.07
C ILE A 168 -1.29 -2.44 4.16
N GLY A 169 -1.24 -1.14 4.46
CA GLY A 169 -0.64 -0.15 3.56
C GLY A 169 -1.50 0.18 2.32
N PHE A 170 -2.82 -0.08 2.37
CA PHE A 170 -3.75 0.24 1.29
C PHE A 170 -4.84 1.18 1.76
N PHE A 171 -4.94 2.34 1.10
CA PHE A 171 -5.90 3.39 1.42
C PHE A 171 -6.66 3.86 0.17
N LYS A 172 -7.98 3.72 0.20
CA LYS A 172 -8.89 4.30 -0.78
C LYS A 172 -9.24 5.72 -0.34
N CYS A 173 -8.93 6.71 -1.16
CA CYS A 173 -9.22 8.12 -0.93
C CYS A 173 -10.24 8.61 -1.95
N GLY A 174 -11.40 9.03 -1.49
CA GLY A 174 -12.45 9.63 -2.33
C GLY A 174 -12.07 11.04 -2.79
N SER A 175 -12.69 11.48 -3.88
CA SER A 175 -12.41 12.81 -4.49
C SER A 175 -12.56 13.98 -3.52
N ALA A 176 -13.52 13.92 -2.60
CA ALA A 176 -13.77 14.99 -1.64
C ALA A 176 -12.67 15.11 -0.58
N ALA A 177 -12.04 13.99 -0.20
CA ALA A 177 -10.98 13.96 0.80
C ALA A 177 -9.59 14.28 0.20
N GLY A 178 -9.40 14.08 -1.09
CA GLY A 178 -8.12 14.24 -1.76
C GLY A 178 -7.42 15.60 -1.53
N PRO A 179 -8.09 16.74 -1.73
CA PRO A 179 -7.48 18.04 -1.46
C PRO A 179 -7.02 18.24 -0.01
N GLU A 180 -7.82 17.78 0.95
CA GLU A 180 -7.48 17.85 2.38
C GLU A 180 -6.31 16.91 2.71
N LEU A 181 -6.32 15.67 2.18
CA LEU A 181 -5.20 14.75 2.36
C LEU A 181 -3.88 15.35 1.88
N VAL A 182 -3.89 16.04 0.72
CA VAL A 182 -2.67 16.70 0.22
C VAL A 182 -2.21 17.82 1.14
N GLN A 183 -3.11 18.63 1.68
CA GLN A 183 -2.74 19.65 2.66
C GLN A 183 -2.10 19.05 3.91
N LEU A 184 -2.63 17.92 4.39
CA LEU A 184 -2.06 17.21 5.53
C LEU A 184 -0.70 16.60 5.22
N LEU A 185 -0.51 16.01 4.02
CA LEU A 185 0.80 15.53 3.57
C LEU A 185 1.83 16.66 3.50
N GLU A 186 1.46 17.83 2.99
CA GLU A 186 2.32 19.02 2.95
C GLU A 186 2.67 19.47 4.37
N GLN A 187 1.69 19.52 5.29
CA GLN A 187 1.90 19.87 6.68
C GLN A 187 2.86 18.94 7.40
N VAL A 188 2.59 17.61 7.41
CA VAL A 188 3.45 16.66 8.14
C VAL A 188 4.83 16.55 7.52
N SER A 189 4.95 16.73 6.20
CA SER A 189 6.24 16.79 5.51
C SER A 189 7.07 18.00 5.94
N GLU A 190 6.45 19.17 6.08
CA GLU A 190 7.14 20.38 6.55
C GLU A 190 7.58 20.24 8.02
N GLU A 191 6.69 19.79 8.90
CA GLU A 191 6.95 19.58 10.32
C GLU A 191 8.06 18.56 10.57
N SER A 192 8.11 17.47 9.80
CA SER A 192 9.13 16.42 9.89
C SER A 192 10.36 16.66 9.03
N ARG A 193 10.39 17.71 8.22
CA ARG A 193 11.41 17.95 7.18
C ARG A 193 11.52 16.79 6.18
N GLY A 194 10.37 16.20 5.83
CA GLY A 194 10.29 15.09 4.90
C GLY A 194 10.73 13.73 5.45
N LEU A 195 10.85 13.58 6.76
CA LEU A 195 11.34 12.35 7.40
C LEU A 195 10.24 11.44 7.96
N CYS A 196 8.96 11.87 7.88
CA CYS A 196 7.84 11.05 8.35
C CYS A 196 7.32 10.10 7.26
N GLU A 197 6.49 9.18 7.70
CA GLU A 197 5.76 8.29 6.81
C GLU A 197 4.43 8.94 6.36
N TYR A 198 3.87 8.51 5.23
CA TYR A 198 2.62 9.08 4.70
C TYR A 198 1.42 8.75 5.59
N GLU A 199 1.51 7.69 6.39
CA GLU A 199 0.48 7.28 7.36
C GLU A 199 0.23 8.34 8.43
N ASP A 200 1.20 9.20 8.72
CA ASP A 200 1.00 10.32 9.65
C ASP A 200 -0.07 11.29 9.11
N ALA A 201 -0.10 11.53 7.80
CA ALA A 201 -1.16 12.33 7.18
C ALA A 201 -2.50 11.57 7.13
N ILE A 202 -2.48 10.24 6.91
CA ILE A 202 -3.70 9.42 6.96
C ILE A 202 -4.26 9.40 8.39
N HIS A 203 -3.42 9.37 9.40
CA HIS A 203 -3.87 9.52 10.79
C HIS A 203 -4.65 10.83 11.02
N LEU A 204 -4.12 11.94 10.51
CA LEU A 204 -4.77 13.24 10.66
C LEU A 204 -6.10 13.32 9.89
N ILE A 205 -6.18 12.74 8.68
CA ILE A 205 -7.43 12.79 7.91
C ILE A 205 -8.54 11.94 8.52
N VAL A 206 -8.19 10.83 9.19
CA VAL A 206 -9.15 9.98 9.94
C VAL A 206 -9.90 10.77 11.00
N GLY A 207 -9.24 11.74 11.64
CA GLY A 207 -9.90 12.66 12.58
C GLY A 207 -10.84 13.69 11.94
N ARG A 208 -10.74 13.90 10.62
CA ARG A 208 -11.46 14.96 9.89
C ARG A 208 -12.51 14.42 8.92
N GLN A 209 -12.26 13.25 8.34
CA GLN A 209 -13.12 12.59 7.37
C GLN A 209 -13.55 11.21 7.86
N PRO A 210 -14.78 10.75 7.52
CA PRO A 210 -15.14 9.36 7.75
C PRO A 210 -14.26 8.43 6.92
N VAL A 211 -13.59 7.49 7.59
CA VAL A 211 -12.80 6.42 6.98
C VAL A 211 -13.31 5.08 7.50
N ALA A 212 -13.67 4.17 6.62
CA ALA A 212 -14.09 2.83 6.98
C ALA A 212 -12.91 1.86 7.06
N GLY A 213 -12.96 0.96 8.04
CA GLY A 213 -12.07 -0.20 8.10
C GLY A 213 -12.70 -1.37 7.34
N VAL A 214 -12.04 -1.83 6.29
CA VAL A 214 -12.47 -3.00 5.51
C VAL A 214 -11.70 -4.21 6.01
N ASP A 215 -12.42 -5.13 6.61
CA ASP A 215 -11.84 -6.33 7.25
C ASP A 215 -11.36 -7.33 6.19
N VAL A 216 -10.11 -7.78 6.32
CA VAL A 216 -9.48 -8.83 5.51
C VAL A 216 -8.96 -9.98 6.36
N THR A 217 -9.32 -10.02 7.63
CA THR A 217 -8.92 -11.06 8.58
C THR A 217 -9.14 -12.46 8.03
N GLY A 218 -8.13 -13.30 8.18
CA GLY A 218 -8.16 -14.69 7.73
C GLY A 218 -7.79 -14.91 6.25
N LEU A 219 -7.62 -13.85 5.46
CA LEU A 219 -7.06 -13.98 4.13
C LEU A 219 -5.51 -14.02 4.20
N PRO A 220 -4.85 -14.84 3.36
CA PRO A 220 -3.39 -14.96 3.37
C PRO A 220 -2.73 -13.70 2.79
N TRP A 221 -1.81 -13.10 3.54
CA TRP A 221 -1.01 -11.98 3.08
C TRP A 221 0.29 -11.85 3.88
N THR A 222 1.22 -11.05 3.39
CA THR A 222 2.41 -10.61 4.14
C THR A 222 3.03 -9.39 3.48
N GLU A 223 3.59 -8.50 4.29
CA GLU A 223 4.57 -7.52 3.85
C GLU A 223 5.95 -8.18 3.75
N VAL A 224 6.80 -7.71 2.84
CA VAL A 224 8.14 -8.24 2.61
C VAL A 224 9.17 -7.20 3.05
N ASP A 225 9.55 -7.20 4.31
CA ASP A 225 10.53 -6.26 4.87
C ASP A 225 11.90 -6.90 5.15
N PHE A 226 11.91 -8.19 5.44
CA PHE A 226 13.11 -8.98 5.73
C PHE A 226 13.22 -10.17 4.78
N VAL A 227 14.40 -10.80 4.74
CA VAL A 227 14.63 -12.00 3.93
C VAL A 227 13.70 -13.14 4.34
N GLU A 228 13.41 -13.25 5.62
CA GLU A 228 12.49 -14.22 6.19
C GLU A 228 11.07 -14.03 5.68
N ASP A 229 10.62 -12.76 5.52
CA ASP A 229 9.30 -12.45 4.94
C ASP A 229 9.21 -12.86 3.48
N LEU A 230 10.26 -12.62 2.69
CA LEU A 230 10.31 -13.07 1.31
C LEU A 230 10.18 -14.59 1.21
N ARG A 231 10.87 -15.33 2.07
CA ARG A 231 10.75 -16.79 2.14
C ARG A 231 9.33 -17.22 2.53
N ARG A 232 8.76 -16.60 3.56
CA ARG A 232 7.39 -16.84 4.01
C ARG A 232 6.39 -16.51 2.90
N ALA A 233 6.58 -15.38 2.22
CA ALA A 233 5.76 -14.97 1.09
C ALA A 233 5.74 -16.04 -0.01
N ASP A 234 6.91 -16.57 -0.39
CA ASP A 234 7.05 -17.53 -1.47
C ASP A 234 6.57 -18.94 -1.10
N LEU A 235 6.93 -19.43 0.09
CA LEU A 235 6.73 -20.83 0.49
C LEU A 235 5.41 -21.08 1.23
N GLU A 236 4.82 -20.07 1.88
CA GLU A 236 3.66 -20.27 2.75
C GLU A 236 2.45 -19.44 2.32
N VAL A 237 2.66 -18.15 2.03
CA VAL A 237 1.56 -17.21 1.75
C VAL A 237 1.08 -17.37 0.32
N PHE A 238 1.98 -17.30 -0.66
CA PHE A 238 1.63 -17.43 -2.07
C PHE A 238 0.92 -18.74 -2.42
N PRO A 239 1.32 -19.93 -1.94
CA PRO A 239 0.57 -21.15 -2.19
C PRO A 239 -0.87 -21.14 -1.68
N LYS A 240 -1.14 -20.41 -0.59
CA LYS A 240 -2.52 -20.21 -0.08
C LYS A 240 -3.31 -19.26 -0.98
N ILE A 241 -2.67 -18.17 -1.44
CA ILE A 241 -3.27 -17.21 -2.39
C ILE A 241 -3.61 -17.93 -3.70
N ALA A 242 -2.67 -18.68 -4.27
CA ALA A 242 -2.87 -19.41 -5.53
C ALA A 242 -4.03 -20.41 -5.45
N ARG A 243 -4.17 -21.13 -4.33
CA ARG A 243 -5.33 -22.02 -4.10
C ARG A 243 -6.64 -21.24 -4.00
N LEU A 244 -6.65 -20.12 -3.29
CA LEU A 244 -7.82 -19.26 -3.14
C LEU A 244 -8.29 -18.70 -4.49
N GLU A 245 -7.35 -18.37 -5.37
CA GLU A 245 -7.62 -17.79 -6.68
C GLU A 245 -7.80 -18.82 -7.81
N GLY A 246 -7.66 -20.11 -7.52
CA GLY A 246 -7.77 -21.19 -8.50
C GLY A 246 -6.59 -21.25 -9.47
N GLU A 247 -5.46 -20.65 -9.14
CA GLU A 247 -4.23 -20.72 -9.92
C GLU A 247 -3.57 -22.09 -9.71
N GLN A 248 -3.32 -22.82 -10.80
CA GLN A 248 -2.50 -24.03 -10.73
C GLN A 248 -1.04 -23.65 -10.61
N HIS A 249 -0.34 -24.26 -9.70
CA HIS A 249 1.13 -24.14 -9.63
C HIS A 249 1.73 -24.77 -10.89
N ALA A 250 2.40 -23.96 -11.69
CA ALA A 250 3.24 -24.43 -12.78
C ALA A 250 4.61 -24.84 -12.28
#